data_b8492c8ddf16bb8eaec5dc6dfcd4a888
#
_entry.id   b8492c8ddf16bb8eaec5dc6dfcd4a888
#
_cell.length_a   1.000
_cell.length_b   1.000
_cell.length_c   1.000
_cell.angle_alpha   90.00
_cell.angle_beta   90.00
_cell.angle_gamma   90.00
#
_symmetry.space_group_name_H-M   'P 1'
#
loop_
_entity.id
_entity.type
_entity.pdbx_description
1 polymer ?
#
loop_
_entity_poly.entity_id
_entity_poly.type
_entity_poly.pdbx_seq_one_letter_code
_entity_poly.pdbx_strand_id
1 'polypeptide(L)'
;MNKEFNKGLLLAGFGSFWWGFFGVLYFKYITFIGYIELVVHRCLWTTLTLILTTFFFSKWDIFFNIIKSKQNLIYLFISGFLIFMNWGVWIYAIATNRIIDASFGYFIMPILSVLLGLSLIHISEPTRPY
;
A
#
# COMPACT_ATOMS: atom_id res chain seq x y z
N MET A 1 29.57 -11.81 -1.94
CA MET A 1 28.24 -11.19 -1.75
C MET A 1 28.16 -9.99 -2.70
N ASN A 2 27.21 -9.98 -3.65
CA ASN A 2 27.17 -9.00 -4.74
C ASN A 2 26.88 -7.59 -4.23
N LYS A 3 27.59 -6.58 -4.74
CA LYS A 3 27.36 -5.15 -4.38
C LYS A 3 25.89 -4.73 -4.53
N GLU A 4 25.22 -5.24 -5.56
CA GLU A 4 23.79 -4.98 -5.82
C GLU A 4 22.88 -5.55 -4.72
N PHE A 5 23.19 -6.76 -4.22
CA PHE A 5 22.44 -7.37 -3.12
C PHE A 5 22.56 -6.54 -1.83
N ASN A 6 23.77 -6.11 -1.48
CA ASN A 6 24.01 -5.28 -0.30
C ASN A 6 23.33 -3.91 -0.41
N LYS A 7 23.35 -3.30 -1.60
CA LYS A 7 22.64 -2.06 -1.88
C LYS A 7 21.12 -2.22 -1.73
N GLY A 8 20.56 -3.30 -2.28
CA GLY A 8 19.14 -3.63 -2.12
C GLY A 8 18.74 -3.83 -0.65
N LEU A 9 19.55 -4.55 0.12
CA LEU A 9 19.33 -4.77 1.54
C LEU A 9 19.38 -3.47 2.35
N LEU A 10 20.36 -2.61 2.09
CA LEU A 10 20.47 -1.30 2.75
C LEU A 10 19.26 -0.40 2.43
N LEU A 11 18.85 -0.33 1.16
CA LEU A 11 17.69 0.46 0.76
C LEU A 11 16.40 -0.05 1.38
N ALA A 12 16.19 -1.36 1.41
CA ALA A 12 15.04 -1.98 2.05
C ALA A 12 15.03 -1.73 3.56
N GLY A 13 16.18 -1.91 4.23
CA GLY A 13 16.34 -1.64 5.65
C GLY A 13 16.08 -0.17 5.99
N PHE A 14 16.63 0.76 5.22
CA PHE A 14 16.41 2.18 5.40
C PHE A 14 14.94 2.57 5.19
N GLY A 15 14.30 2.07 4.13
CA GLY A 15 12.89 2.31 3.85
C GLY A 15 11.98 1.80 4.96
N SER A 16 12.24 0.60 5.47
CA SER A 16 11.51 -0.01 6.58
C SER A 16 11.70 0.77 7.88
N PHE A 17 12.93 1.19 8.19
CA PHE A 17 13.23 2.03 9.35
C PHE A 17 12.54 3.39 9.24
N TRP A 18 12.66 4.05 8.10
CA TRP A 18 12.01 5.34 7.84
C TRP A 18 10.51 5.26 8.07
N TRP A 19 9.86 4.25 7.48
CA TRP A 19 8.44 4.06 7.62
C TRP A 19 8.03 3.68 9.05
N GLY A 20 8.70 2.71 9.66
CA GLY A 20 8.36 2.22 10.99
C GLY A 20 8.59 3.25 12.10
N PHE A 21 9.63 4.07 11.99
CA PHE A 21 9.97 5.06 13.00
C PHE A 21 9.29 6.41 12.73
N PHE A 22 9.60 7.04 11.60
CA PHE A 22 9.08 8.37 11.31
C PHE A 22 7.60 8.36 10.94
N GLY A 23 7.13 7.33 10.23
CA GLY A 23 5.72 7.20 9.88
C GLY A 23 4.83 7.11 11.12
N VAL A 24 5.19 6.26 12.08
CA VAL A 24 4.40 6.09 13.31
C VAL A 24 4.45 7.36 14.17
N LEU A 25 5.62 7.99 14.34
CA LEU A 25 5.75 9.25 15.05
C LEU A 25 4.91 10.36 14.40
N TYR A 26 4.99 10.50 13.09
CA TYR A 26 4.22 11.47 12.33
C TYR A 26 2.71 11.33 12.61
N PHE A 27 2.17 10.13 12.47
CA PHE A 27 0.75 9.88 12.72
C PHE A 27 0.37 10.10 14.18
N LYS A 28 1.25 9.75 15.12
CA LYS A 28 1.02 9.99 16.54
C LYS A 28 0.97 11.48 16.89
N TYR A 29 1.82 12.30 16.29
CA TYR A 29 1.82 13.75 16.53
C TYR A 29 0.62 14.46 15.90
N ILE A 30 0.05 13.91 14.83
CA ILE A 30 -1.09 14.50 14.10
C ILE A 30 -2.45 14.02 14.64
N THR A 31 -2.48 13.24 15.72
CA THR A 31 -3.73 12.71 16.30
C THR A 31 -4.70 13.77 16.86
N PHE A 32 -4.28 15.05 16.94
CA PHE A 32 -5.19 16.15 17.24
C PHE A 32 -6.18 16.45 16.10
N ILE A 33 -5.88 15.96 14.87
CA ILE A 33 -6.79 16.00 13.74
C ILE A 33 -7.60 14.69 13.77
N GLY A 34 -8.90 14.78 13.49
CA GLY A 34 -9.75 13.60 13.41
C GLY A 34 -9.19 12.56 12.41
N TYR A 35 -9.23 11.27 12.76
CA TYR A 35 -8.66 10.21 11.92
C TYR A 35 -9.27 10.16 10.51
N ILE A 36 -10.55 10.49 10.35
CA ILE A 36 -11.22 10.57 9.04
C ILE A 36 -10.63 11.71 8.21
N GLU A 37 -10.46 12.89 8.81
CA GLU A 37 -9.89 14.06 8.15
C GLU A 37 -8.46 13.76 7.67
N LEU A 38 -7.69 13.06 8.48
CA LEU A 38 -6.32 12.65 8.16
C LEU A 38 -6.28 11.72 6.94
N VAL A 39 -7.20 10.75 6.85
CA VAL A 39 -7.34 9.87 5.67
C VAL A 39 -7.72 10.67 4.43
N VAL A 40 -8.67 11.59 4.54
CA VAL A 40 -9.11 12.44 3.43
C VAL A 40 -7.96 13.31 2.92
N HIS A 41 -7.25 14.00 3.81
CA HIS A 41 -6.08 14.81 3.45
C HIS A 41 -5.00 13.97 2.75
N ARG A 42 -4.74 12.78 3.24
CA ARG A 42 -3.80 11.85 2.59
C ARG A 42 -4.23 11.52 1.16
N CYS A 43 -5.50 11.19 0.94
CA CYS A 43 -6.03 10.92 -0.41
C CYS A 43 -5.88 12.14 -1.32
N LEU A 44 -6.22 13.34 -0.83
CA LEU A 44 -6.11 14.58 -1.60
C LEU A 44 -4.66 14.87 -2.02
N TRP A 45 -3.72 14.83 -1.08
CA TRP A 45 -2.30 15.10 -1.36
C TRP A 45 -1.68 14.04 -2.27
N THR A 46 -2.03 12.76 -2.09
CA THR A 46 -1.59 11.69 -2.99
C THR A 46 -2.12 11.90 -4.39
N THR A 47 -3.40 12.23 -4.54
CA THR A 47 -4.03 12.51 -5.84
C THR A 47 -3.36 13.70 -6.52
N LEU A 48 -3.14 14.79 -5.79
CA LEU A 48 -2.44 15.96 -6.32
C LEU A 48 -1.03 15.62 -6.80
N THR A 49 -0.28 14.87 -6.01
CA THR A 49 1.08 14.44 -6.37
C THR A 49 1.07 13.55 -7.61
N LEU A 50 0.11 12.64 -7.73
CA LEU A 50 -0.03 11.77 -8.91
C LEU A 50 -0.42 12.58 -10.16
N ILE A 51 -1.30 13.56 -10.05
CA ILE A 51 -1.65 14.46 -11.16
C ILE A 51 -0.42 15.23 -11.62
N LEU A 52 0.33 15.83 -10.68
CA LEU A 52 1.56 16.56 -11.00
C LEU A 52 2.61 15.66 -11.65
N THR A 53 2.85 14.47 -11.13
CA THR A 53 3.79 13.52 -11.74
C THR A 53 3.35 13.08 -13.13
N THR A 54 2.06 12.81 -13.34
CA THR A 54 1.52 12.47 -14.67
C THR A 54 1.72 13.62 -15.66
N PHE A 55 1.56 14.87 -15.20
CA PHE A 55 1.81 16.06 -16.00
C PHE A 55 3.30 16.18 -16.36
N PHE A 56 4.21 16.08 -15.41
CA PHE A 56 5.64 16.21 -15.67
C PHE A 56 6.20 15.11 -16.59
N PHE A 57 5.69 13.89 -16.47
CA PHE A 57 6.13 12.77 -17.30
C PHE A 57 5.32 12.63 -18.61
N SER A 58 4.38 13.54 -18.90
CA SER A 58 3.54 13.53 -20.10
C SER A 58 2.87 12.18 -20.37
N LYS A 59 2.36 11.51 -19.32
CA LYS A 59 1.73 10.18 -19.41
C LYS A 59 0.21 10.22 -19.50
N TRP A 60 -0.35 11.32 -19.95
CA TRP A 60 -1.80 11.51 -20.07
C TRP A 60 -2.47 10.52 -21.01
N ASP A 61 -1.82 10.14 -22.11
CA ASP A 61 -2.38 9.16 -23.05
C ASP A 61 -2.61 7.80 -22.41
N ILE A 62 -1.65 7.35 -21.60
CA ILE A 62 -1.75 6.09 -20.84
C ILE A 62 -2.88 6.19 -19.82
N PHE A 63 -2.96 7.29 -19.10
CA PHE A 63 -4.01 7.55 -18.11
C PHE A 63 -5.40 7.50 -18.74
N PHE A 64 -5.63 8.23 -19.84
CA PHE A 64 -6.92 8.24 -20.52
C PHE A 64 -7.28 6.88 -21.12
N ASN A 65 -6.31 6.13 -21.64
CA ASN A 65 -6.56 4.79 -22.17
C ASN A 65 -6.98 3.80 -21.07
N ILE A 66 -6.43 3.91 -19.87
CA ILE A 66 -6.83 3.08 -18.73
C ILE A 66 -8.27 3.42 -18.32
N ILE A 67 -8.61 4.70 -18.20
CA ILE A 67 -9.96 5.15 -17.77
C ILE A 67 -11.04 4.83 -18.79
N LYS A 68 -10.73 4.82 -20.08
CA LYS A 68 -11.70 4.46 -21.11
C LYS A 68 -12.21 3.02 -21.01
N SER A 69 -11.46 2.13 -20.41
CA SER A 69 -11.87 0.75 -20.18
C SER A 69 -12.74 0.64 -18.92
N LYS A 70 -14.03 0.29 -19.10
CA LYS A 70 -14.96 0.07 -17.98
C LYS A 70 -14.47 -0.99 -17.00
N GLN A 71 -13.83 -2.02 -17.50
CA GLN A 71 -13.28 -3.09 -16.69
C GLN A 71 -12.13 -2.60 -15.81
N ASN A 72 -11.20 -1.81 -16.37
CA ASN A 72 -10.11 -1.21 -15.62
C ASN A 72 -10.62 -0.25 -14.53
N LEU A 73 -11.66 0.54 -14.84
CA LEU A 73 -12.29 1.42 -13.86
C LEU A 73 -12.85 0.66 -12.68
N ILE A 74 -13.53 -0.47 -12.91
CA ILE A 74 -14.06 -1.31 -11.83
C ILE A 74 -12.93 -1.84 -10.94
N TYR A 75 -11.85 -2.36 -11.55
CA TYR A 75 -10.70 -2.85 -10.79
C TYR A 75 -10.01 -1.73 -10.01
N LEU A 76 -9.84 -0.56 -10.60
CA LEU A 76 -9.27 0.61 -9.93
C LEU A 76 -10.15 1.07 -8.76
N PHE A 77 -11.47 1.08 -8.94
CA PHE A 77 -12.40 1.44 -7.88
C PHE A 77 -12.34 0.44 -6.71
N ILE A 78 -12.40 -0.86 -7.00
CA ILE A 78 -12.33 -1.90 -5.96
C ILE A 78 -10.99 -1.85 -5.23
N SER A 79 -9.88 -1.78 -5.95
CA SER A 79 -8.55 -1.72 -5.33
C SER A 79 -8.36 -0.43 -4.52
N GLY A 80 -8.81 0.71 -5.04
CA GLY A 80 -8.75 1.99 -4.33
C GLY A 80 -9.59 1.98 -3.06
N PHE A 81 -10.80 1.39 -3.11
CA PHE A 81 -11.66 1.23 -1.94
C PHE A 81 -11.02 0.34 -0.87
N LEU A 82 -10.45 -0.80 -1.26
CA LEU A 82 -9.76 -1.71 -0.34
C LEU A 82 -8.54 -1.05 0.32
N ILE A 83 -7.75 -0.30 -0.45
CA ILE A 83 -6.61 0.46 0.07
C ILE A 83 -7.08 1.55 1.04
N PHE A 84 -8.14 2.29 0.69
CA PHE A 84 -8.74 3.31 1.55
C PHE A 84 -9.19 2.72 2.89
N MET A 85 -9.89 1.58 2.87
CA MET A 85 -10.32 0.88 4.07
C MET A 85 -9.14 0.40 4.92
N ASN A 86 -8.13 -0.20 4.29
CA ASN A 86 -6.91 -0.65 4.98
C ASN A 86 -6.21 0.51 5.72
N TRP A 87 -6.04 1.64 5.05
CA TRP A 87 -5.43 2.83 5.67
C TRP A 87 -6.30 3.46 6.74
N GLY A 88 -7.61 3.49 6.53
CA GLY A 88 -8.57 4.00 7.51
C GLY A 88 -8.49 3.23 8.83
N VAL A 89 -8.49 1.89 8.76
CA VAL A 89 -8.35 1.02 9.94
C VAL A 89 -7.00 1.24 10.64
N TRP A 90 -5.91 1.35 9.88
CA TRP A 90 -4.57 1.55 10.43
C TRP A 90 -4.44 2.90 11.15
N ILE A 91 -4.88 3.99 10.51
CA ILE A 91 -4.86 5.33 11.11
C ILE A 91 -5.77 5.40 12.34
N TYR A 92 -6.94 4.78 12.30
CA TYR A 92 -7.82 4.66 13.45
C TYR A 92 -7.14 3.94 14.63
N ALA A 93 -6.46 2.83 14.37
CA ALA A 93 -5.75 2.09 15.41
C ALA A 93 -4.64 2.93 16.06
N ILE A 94 -3.88 3.70 15.28
CA ILE A 94 -2.86 4.62 15.84
C ILE A 94 -3.50 5.75 16.63
N ALA A 95 -4.55 6.38 16.09
CA ALA A 95 -5.25 7.48 16.74
C ALA A 95 -5.87 7.08 18.09
N THR A 96 -6.28 5.81 18.22
CA THR A 96 -6.84 5.24 19.46
C THR A 96 -5.79 4.58 20.36
N ASN A 97 -4.49 4.83 20.14
CA ASN A 97 -3.36 4.23 20.87
C ASN A 97 -3.28 2.69 20.80
N ARG A 98 -3.87 2.08 19.78
CA ARG A 98 -3.85 0.62 19.53
C ARG A 98 -2.74 0.23 18.54
N ILE A 99 -1.55 0.79 18.70
CA ILE A 99 -0.41 0.61 17.78
C ILE A 99 0.02 -0.86 17.73
N ILE A 100 -0.05 -1.57 18.86
CA ILE A 100 0.31 -2.99 18.93
C ILE A 100 -0.62 -3.81 18.04
N ASP A 101 -1.92 -3.57 18.10
CA ASP A 101 -2.93 -4.27 17.27
C ASP A 101 -2.69 -4.02 15.78
N ALA A 102 -2.38 -2.77 15.42
CA ALA A 102 -2.02 -2.40 14.06
C ALA A 102 -0.76 -3.13 13.57
N SER A 103 0.25 -3.27 14.44
CA SER A 103 1.49 -3.99 14.13
C SER A 103 1.25 -5.49 13.90
N PHE A 104 0.38 -6.12 14.68
CA PHE A 104 -0.01 -7.52 14.46
C PHE A 104 -0.59 -7.74 13.06
N GLY A 105 -1.43 -6.83 12.57
CA GLY A 105 -1.97 -6.90 11.21
C GLY A 105 -0.86 -6.95 10.15
N TYR A 106 0.20 -6.18 10.31
CA TYR A 106 1.36 -6.20 9.41
C TYR A 106 2.16 -7.50 9.49
N PHE A 107 2.25 -8.14 10.65
CA PHE A 107 2.92 -9.43 10.78
C PHE A 107 2.11 -10.60 10.19
N ILE A 108 0.78 -10.52 10.28
CA ILE A 108 -0.11 -11.55 9.72
C ILE A 108 -0.16 -11.47 8.19
N MET A 109 -0.06 -10.27 7.61
CA MET A 109 -0.20 -10.06 6.16
C MET A 109 0.78 -10.88 5.31
N PRO A 110 2.10 -10.97 5.60
CA PRO A 110 3.01 -11.83 4.85
C PRO A 110 2.64 -13.31 4.94
N ILE A 111 2.21 -13.77 6.12
CA ILE A 111 1.80 -15.17 6.35
C ILE A 111 0.59 -15.50 5.49
N LEU A 112 -0.44 -14.65 5.50
CA LEU A 112 -1.63 -14.81 4.65
C LEU A 112 -1.28 -14.74 3.17
N SER A 113 -0.37 -13.86 2.78
CA SER A 113 0.07 -13.72 1.38
C SER A 113 0.76 -15.00 0.88
N VAL A 114 1.60 -15.62 1.71
CA VAL A 114 2.25 -16.89 1.40
C VAL A 114 1.22 -18.03 1.30
N LEU A 115 0.31 -18.13 2.26
CA LEU A 115 -0.75 -19.16 2.27
C LEU A 115 -1.66 -19.04 1.03
N LEU A 116 -2.10 -17.82 0.69
CA LEU A 116 -2.91 -17.58 -0.50
C LEU A 116 -2.11 -17.84 -1.79
N GLY A 117 -0.84 -17.45 -1.84
CA GLY A 117 0.04 -17.71 -2.98
C GLY A 117 0.24 -19.19 -3.22
N LEU A 118 0.50 -19.97 -2.18
CA LEU A 118 0.62 -21.43 -2.27
C LEU A 118 -0.70 -22.08 -2.69
N SER A 119 -1.83 -21.64 -2.15
CA SER A 119 -3.16 -22.12 -2.54
C SER A 119 -3.43 -21.89 -4.03
N LEU A 120 -3.09 -20.68 -4.55
CA LEU A 120 -3.26 -20.37 -5.96
C LEU A 120 -2.34 -21.18 -6.87
N ILE A 121 -1.10 -21.46 -6.46
CA ILE A 121 -0.17 -22.31 -7.21
C ILE A 121 -0.72 -23.73 -7.31
N HIS A 122 -1.20 -24.29 -6.21
CA HIS A 122 -1.79 -25.66 -6.21
C HIS A 122 -3.07 -25.75 -7.07
N ILE A 123 -3.84 -24.69 -7.18
CA ILE A 123 -5.04 -24.66 -8.06
C ILE A 123 -4.64 -24.47 -9.53
N SER A 124 -3.54 -23.77 -9.80
CA SER A 124 -3.11 -23.41 -11.16
C SER A 124 -2.16 -24.43 -11.81
N GLU A 125 -1.65 -25.42 -11.08
CA GLU A 125 -0.92 -26.55 -11.67
C GLU A 125 -1.89 -27.74 -11.89
N PRO A 126 -2.55 -27.86 -13.07
CA PRO A 126 -3.11 -29.14 -13.46
C PRO A 126 -1.92 -30.05 -13.78
N THR A 127 -1.71 -31.06 -12.90
CA THR A 127 -0.96 -32.30 -13.18
C THR A 127 -0.22 -32.27 -14.52
N ARG A 128 1.05 -31.86 -14.55
CA ARG A 128 1.95 -32.23 -15.65
C ARG A 128 2.11 -33.78 -15.56
N PRO A 129 1.65 -34.56 -16.55
CA PRO A 129 2.03 -35.95 -16.62
C PRO A 129 3.54 -36.02 -16.88
N TYR A 130 4.24 -36.83 -16.11
CA TYR A 130 5.65 -37.14 -16.27
C TYR A 130 5.88 -37.86 -17.59
#